data_9b9518c1cadb91ed46d451fd9fecf3b3
#
_entry.id   9b9518c1cadb91ed46d451fd9fecf3b3
#
_cell.length_a   1.000
_cell.length_b   1.000
_cell.length_c   1.000
_cell.angle_alpha   90.00
_cell.angle_beta   90.00
_cell.angle_gamma   90.00
#
_symmetry.space_group_name_H-M   'P 1'
#
loop_
_entity.id
_entity.type
_entity.pdbx_description
1 polymer ?
#
loop_
_entity_poly.entity_id
_entity_poly.type
_entity_poly.pdbx_seq_one_letter_code
_entity_poly.pdbx_strand_id
1 'polypeptide(L)'
;MTYNKTALVLGAGGFIGSHMVKRLRKEGYWVRGVDLKYPEFSDTEANEFVQGDLRDVDFVRRVIQYKGQQGNFYNEVPYRYIEPFHEIYQFAADMGGAGFVFTGENDAEIMQNSVTINLNVLEQQRLLNRTFDGEKKDWTEANRPKLDWQTKIFYSGSACMYPEHNQLDPNNPDCREESAYPADPDSEYGWEKLFSERLYLAYSRNHGIPVRIARYHNIFGPEGTWQGGREKAPAAICRKVAYAGNTDTIEVWGDGEQTRSFLYIDECIEATRRLMDSDFIGPVNIGSEEMVTINQLVDTAAKVAGKKIQKNHIDGPLGVRGRNSNNDLIREKLGWDYEQSLEEGIRKTYEWIKYQTVREPFMDEPTFVEYELTAAG
;
A
#
# COMPACT_ATOMS: atom_id res chain seq x y z
N MET A 1 22.85 -13.43 14.93
CA MET A 1 23.15 -12.35 13.96
C MET A 1 22.81 -11.03 14.64
N THR A 2 23.72 -10.09 14.68
CA THR A 2 23.44 -8.71 15.11
C THR A 2 22.88 -7.95 13.92
N TYR A 3 21.65 -7.45 14.02
CA TYR A 3 21.04 -6.61 13.02
C TYR A 3 21.48 -5.17 13.21
N ASN A 4 21.87 -4.48 12.14
CA ASN A 4 22.32 -3.09 12.22
C ASN A 4 21.16 -2.09 12.21
N LYS A 5 20.00 -2.48 11.67
CA LYS A 5 18.79 -1.65 11.58
C LYS A 5 17.54 -2.46 11.88
N THR A 6 16.51 -1.77 12.36
CA THR A 6 15.20 -2.35 12.68
C THR A 6 14.10 -1.63 11.90
N ALA A 7 13.12 -2.40 11.43
CA ALA A 7 11.97 -1.87 10.70
C ALA A 7 10.65 -2.42 11.24
N LEU A 8 9.63 -1.57 11.27
CA LEU A 8 8.26 -1.91 11.56
C LEU A 8 7.43 -1.76 10.27
N VAL A 9 6.78 -2.83 9.84
CA VAL A 9 5.90 -2.82 8.66
C VAL A 9 4.46 -3.00 9.13
N LEU A 10 3.66 -1.94 9.01
CA LEU A 10 2.23 -1.91 9.31
C LEU A 10 1.45 -2.21 8.04
N GLY A 11 0.54 -3.16 8.06
CA GLY A 11 -0.07 -3.73 6.87
C GLY A 11 0.78 -4.86 6.24
N ALA A 12 1.57 -5.58 7.06
CA ALA A 12 2.52 -6.60 6.63
C ALA A 12 1.87 -7.89 6.11
N GLY A 13 0.60 -8.13 6.41
CA GLY A 13 -0.20 -9.22 5.85
C GLY A 13 -0.80 -8.90 4.48
N GLY A 14 -0.76 -7.63 4.06
CA GLY A 14 -1.24 -7.18 2.75
C GLY A 14 -0.18 -7.31 1.65
N PHE A 15 -0.61 -7.04 0.41
CA PHE A 15 0.19 -7.20 -0.80
C PHE A 15 1.53 -6.44 -0.76
N ILE A 16 1.49 -5.12 -0.61
CA ILE A 16 2.72 -4.30 -0.64
C ILE A 16 3.55 -4.53 0.62
N GLY A 17 2.90 -4.66 1.78
CA GLY A 17 3.58 -4.87 3.06
C GLY A 17 4.36 -6.17 3.12
N SER A 18 3.82 -7.28 2.61
CA SER A 18 4.52 -8.58 2.56
C SER A 18 5.77 -8.53 1.68
N HIS A 19 5.69 -7.86 0.51
CA HIS A 19 6.85 -7.65 -0.36
C HIS A 19 7.90 -6.73 0.29
N MET A 20 7.48 -5.70 1.03
CA MET A 20 8.41 -4.85 1.77
C MET A 20 9.13 -5.62 2.89
N VAL A 21 8.41 -6.50 3.61
CA VAL A 21 9.04 -7.40 4.60
C VAL A 21 10.14 -8.23 3.94
N LYS A 22 9.85 -8.91 2.82
CA LYS A 22 10.83 -9.71 2.07
C LYS A 22 12.05 -8.88 1.66
N ARG A 23 11.84 -7.66 1.17
CA ARG A 23 12.92 -6.75 0.76
C ARG A 23 13.79 -6.33 1.95
N LEU A 24 13.22 -5.89 3.04
CA LEU A 24 13.94 -5.46 4.24
C LEU A 24 14.74 -6.62 4.87
N ARG A 25 14.18 -7.83 4.86
CA ARG A 25 14.90 -9.03 5.30
C ARG A 25 16.13 -9.31 4.46
N LYS A 26 16.02 -9.17 3.13
CA LYS A 26 17.17 -9.27 2.21
C LYS A 26 18.24 -8.21 2.48
N GLU A 27 17.85 -7.01 2.88
CA GLU A 27 18.76 -5.92 3.24
C GLU A 27 19.36 -6.08 4.66
N GLY A 28 19.00 -7.12 5.39
CA GLY A 28 19.57 -7.43 6.70
C GLY A 28 18.92 -6.70 7.87
N TYR A 29 17.71 -6.17 7.70
CA TYR A 29 16.93 -5.58 8.80
C TYR A 29 16.37 -6.66 9.73
N TRP A 30 16.26 -6.32 11.02
CA TRP A 30 15.30 -6.99 11.88
C TRP A 30 13.92 -6.36 11.63
N VAL A 31 12.95 -7.19 11.25
CA VAL A 31 11.63 -6.72 10.82
C VAL A 31 10.54 -7.26 11.74
N ARG A 32 9.72 -6.33 12.27
CA ARG A 32 8.40 -6.65 12.83
C ARG A 32 7.33 -6.36 11.78
N GLY A 33 6.55 -7.37 11.42
CA GLY A 33 5.33 -7.23 10.65
C GLY A 33 4.10 -7.12 11.56
N VAL A 34 3.16 -6.25 11.21
CA VAL A 34 1.89 -6.07 11.95
C VAL A 34 0.73 -6.00 10.96
N ASP A 35 -0.31 -6.77 11.23
CA ASP A 35 -1.56 -6.75 10.44
C ASP A 35 -2.70 -7.39 11.24
N LEU A 36 -3.94 -7.23 10.76
CA LEU A 36 -5.11 -7.99 11.24
C LEU A 36 -5.02 -9.47 10.87
N LYS A 37 -4.31 -9.82 9.81
CA LYS A 37 -4.16 -11.18 9.28
C LYS A 37 -2.74 -11.46 8.82
N TYR A 38 -2.36 -12.73 8.79
CA TYR A 38 -1.13 -13.17 8.12
C TYR A 38 -1.21 -12.98 6.60
N PRO A 39 -0.06 -12.91 5.89
CA PRO A 39 -0.06 -12.95 4.44
C PRO A 39 -0.78 -14.22 3.93
N GLU A 40 -1.60 -14.05 2.89
CA GLU A 40 -2.49 -15.11 2.41
C GLU A 40 -1.77 -16.12 1.51
N PHE A 41 -0.78 -15.66 0.74
CA PHE A 41 -0.19 -16.44 -0.37
C PHE A 41 1.22 -16.96 -0.09
N SER A 42 1.85 -16.53 0.98
CA SER A 42 3.17 -17.01 1.40
C SER A 42 3.35 -16.84 2.91
N ASP A 43 4.23 -17.63 3.50
CA ASP A 43 4.64 -17.41 4.89
C ASP A 43 5.34 -16.06 5.03
N THR A 44 5.14 -15.40 6.17
CA THR A 44 5.84 -14.14 6.44
C THR A 44 7.32 -14.38 6.68
N GLU A 45 8.17 -13.54 6.10
CA GLU A 45 9.62 -13.54 6.37
C GLU A 45 10.01 -12.61 7.54
N ALA A 46 9.05 -11.94 8.20
CA ALA A 46 9.33 -11.09 9.35
C ALA A 46 10.01 -11.88 10.48
N ASN A 47 10.93 -11.23 11.21
CA ASN A 47 11.51 -11.83 12.41
C ASN A 47 10.47 -12.03 13.49
N GLU A 48 9.50 -11.13 13.55
CA GLU A 48 8.36 -11.18 14.46
C GLU A 48 7.12 -10.69 13.70
N PHE A 49 6.04 -11.46 13.73
CA PHE A 49 4.75 -11.04 13.21
C PHE A 49 3.76 -10.93 14.35
N VAL A 50 3.11 -9.77 14.46
CA VAL A 50 2.14 -9.48 15.53
C VAL A 50 0.78 -9.22 14.89
N GLN A 51 -0.17 -10.10 15.16
CA GLN A 51 -1.54 -9.92 14.70
C GLN A 51 -2.30 -9.01 15.66
N GLY A 52 -2.95 -7.96 15.15
CA GLY A 52 -3.75 -7.05 15.93
C GLY A 52 -4.23 -5.83 15.17
N ASP A 53 -5.05 -5.04 15.84
CA ASP A 53 -5.76 -3.90 15.26
C ASP A 53 -5.05 -2.58 15.56
N LEU A 54 -4.62 -1.89 14.52
CA LEU A 54 -3.96 -0.59 14.63
C LEU A 54 -4.93 0.58 14.96
N ARG A 55 -6.23 0.32 15.00
CA ARG A 55 -7.23 1.27 15.51
C ARG A 55 -7.23 1.28 17.05
N ASP A 56 -6.72 0.23 17.70
CA ASP A 56 -6.49 0.21 19.15
C ASP A 56 -5.19 0.97 19.48
N VAL A 57 -5.34 2.11 20.16
CA VAL A 57 -4.24 2.98 20.55
C VAL A 57 -3.25 2.30 21.51
N ASP A 58 -3.74 1.43 22.40
CA ASP A 58 -2.90 0.71 23.35
C ASP A 58 -2.11 -0.41 22.65
N PHE A 59 -2.68 -1.01 21.63
CA PHE A 59 -1.97 -1.94 20.76
C PHE A 59 -0.87 -1.21 19.98
N VAL A 60 -1.15 -0.06 19.33
CA VAL A 60 -0.14 0.73 18.61
C VAL A 60 0.97 1.17 19.52
N ARG A 61 0.66 1.66 20.74
CA ARG A 61 1.67 2.06 21.73
C ARG A 61 2.67 0.95 22.04
N ARG A 62 2.24 -0.31 22.09
CA ARG A 62 3.10 -1.45 22.34
C ARG A 62 3.89 -1.88 21.11
N VAL A 63 3.27 -1.86 19.95
CA VAL A 63 3.85 -2.42 18.71
C VAL A 63 4.94 -1.54 18.11
N ILE A 64 4.92 -0.22 18.36
CA ILE A 64 5.97 0.70 17.90
C ILE A 64 7.26 0.65 18.76
N GLN A 65 7.25 -0.10 19.85
CA GLN A 65 8.39 -0.24 20.74
C GLN A 65 9.22 -1.47 20.36
N TYR A 66 10.48 -1.27 20.01
CA TYR A 66 11.43 -2.35 19.84
C TYR A 66 12.07 -2.69 21.19
N LYS A 67 12.03 -3.97 21.56
CA LYS A 67 12.48 -4.44 22.89
C LYS A 67 13.82 -5.19 22.83
N GLY A 68 14.65 -4.88 21.82
CA GLY A 68 15.89 -5.59 21.58
C GLY A 68 15.68 -7.00 21.03
N GLN A 69 16.79 -7.70 20.72
CA GLN A 69 16.74 -9.06 20.15
C GLN A 69 16.32 -10.13 21.16
N GLN A 70 16.38 -9.84 22.45
CA GLN A 70 15.99 -10.75 23.53
C GLN A 70 14.56 -10.54 24.02
N GLY A 71 13.93 -9.42 23.66
CA GLY A 71 12.54 -9.10 23.97
C GLY A 71 11.65 -9.23 22.74
N ASN A 72 10.45 -9.75 22.91
CA ASN A 72 9.42 -9.78 21.89
C ASN A 72 8.21 -8.93 22.30
N PHE A 73 7.24 -8.79 21.42
CA PHE A 73 6.03 -8.03 21.69
C PHE A 73 5.31 -8.45 22.99
N TYR A 74 5.30 -9.73 23.29
CA TYR A 74 4.57 -10.31 24.43
C TYR A 74 5.30 -10.20 25.78
N ASN A 75 6.61 -9.91 25.77
CA ASN A 75 7.40 -9.84 26.99
C ASN A 75 7.39 -8.42 27.57
N GLU A 76 7.21 -8.32 28.88
CA GLU A 76 7.48 -7.08 29.60
C GLU A 76 8.99 -6.93 29.77
N VAL A 77 9.53 -5.79 29.34
CA VAL A 77 10.92 -5.41 29.54
C VAL A 77 11.00 -4.04 30.21
N PRO A 78 11.97 -3.81 31.09
CA PRO A 78 12.19 -2.48 31.63
C PRO A 78 12.38 -1.44 30.54
N TYR A 79 11.87 -0.23 30.74
CA TYR A 79 11.92 0.87 29.77
C TYR A 79 13.33 1.17 29.22
N ARG A 80 14.37 0.92 30.00
CA ARG A 80 15.77 1.11 29.58
C ARG A 80 16.22 0.20 28.41
N TYR A 81 15.42 -0.81 28.07
CA TYR A 81 15.66 -1.72 26.93
C TYR A 81 14.70 -1.49 25.77
N ILE A 82 13.86 -0.46 25.85
CA ILE A 82 12.98 -0.09 24.77
C ILE A 82 13.71 0.90 23.88
N GLU A 83 13.68 0.65 22.58
CA GLU A 83 14.23 1.52 21.54
C GLU A 83 13.14 1.79 20.49
N PRO A 84 13.16 2.94 19.82
CA PRO A 84 12.32 3.13 18.65
C PRO A 84 12.88 2.34 17.47
N PHE A 85 12.02 2.01 16.49
CA PHE A 85 12.48 1.48 15.22
C PHE A 85 13.25 2.54 14.43
N HIS A 86 14.20 2.11 13.59
CA HIS A 86 14.86 3.01 12.65
C HIS A 86 13.89 3.48 11.56
N GLU A 87 13.03 2.56 11.09
CA GLU A 87 12.10 2.82 10.00
C GLU A 87 10.72 2.22 10.29
N ILE A 88 9.66 2.98 9.99
CA ILE A 88 8.27 2.51 10.02
C ILE A 88 7.70 2.67 8.62
N TYR A 89 7.11 1.61 8.09
CA TYR A 89 6.40 1.57 6.81
C TYR A 89 4.91 1.45 7.07
N GLN A 90 4.16 2.52 6.79
CA GLN A 90 2.71 2.56 7.00
C GLN A 90 1.97 2.27 5.70
N PHE A 91 1.57 1.01 5.54
CA PHE A 91 0.75 0.51 4.44
C PHE A 91 -0.67 0.13 4.88
N ALA A 92 -0.90 0.01 6.19
CA ALA A 92 -2.20 -0.39 6.70
C ALA A 92 -3.27 0.65 6.37
N ALA A 93 -4.30 0.23 5.68
CA ALA A 93 -5.45 1.05 5.30
C ALA A 93 -6.64 0.15 4.98
N ASP A 94 -7.83 0.68 5.09
CA ASP A 94 -9.01 0.04 4.54
C ASP A 94 -9.12 0.42 3.06
N MET A 95 -8.93 -0.55 2.17
CA MET A 95 -8.86 -0.30 0.72
C MET A 95 -9.21 -1.54 -0.11
N GLY A 96 -9.54 -1.30 -1.37
CA GLY A 96 -9.83 -2.34 -2.35
C GLY A 96 -9.70 -1.85 -3.79
N GLY A 97 -10.22 -2.62 -4.74
CA GLY A 97 -10.39 -2.21 -6.14
C GLY A 97 -11.57 -1.25 -6.33
N ALA A 98 -11.87 -0.93 -7.59
CA ALA A 98 -12.92 0.01 -7.95
C ALA A 98 -14.31 -0.37 -7.37
N GLY A 99 -14.64 -1.65 -7.33
CA GLY A 99 -15.89 -2.15 -6.75
C GLY A 99 -16.02 -1.96 -5.23
N PHE A 100 -14.92 -1.68 -4.53
CA PHE A 100 -14.93 -1.38 -3.09
C PHE A 100 -14.90 0.13 -2.81
N VAL A 101 -14.16 0.88 -3.63
CA VAL A 101 -13.85 2.30 -3.36
C VAL A 101 -14.90 3.25 -3.93
N PHE A 102 -15.60 2.87 -5.03
CA PHE A 102 -16.51 3.77 -5.77
C PHE A 102 -18.00 3.41 -5.62
N THR A 103 -18.37 2.46 -4.78
CA THR A 103 -19.79 2.09 -4.57
C THR A 103 -20.51 3.01 -3.57
N GLY A 104 -19.77 3.73 -2.73
CA GLY A 104 -20.33 4.53 -1.64
C GLY A 104 -20.71 3.72 -0.39
N GLU A 105 -20.68 2.40 -0.46
CA GLU A 105 -21.13 1.52 0.62
C GLU A 105 -20.14 1.43 1.80
N ASN A 106 -18.86 1.75 1.54
CA ASN A 106 -17.78 1.59 2.52
C ASN A 106 -17.12 2.93 2.90
N ASP A 107 -17.68 4.07 2.51
CA ASP A 107 -17.05 5.38 2.63
C ASP A 107 -16.72 5.76 4.07
N ALA A 108 -17.67 5.56 4.98
CA ALA A 108 -17.49 5.88 6.39
C ALA A 108 -16.38 5.02 7.03
N GLU A 109 -16.37 3.73 6.75
CA GLU A 109 -15.38 2.79 7.26
C GLU A 109 -13.99 3.07 6.69
N ILE A 110 -13.88 3.35 5.39
CA ILE A 110 -12.64 3.72 4.73
C ILE A 110 -12.02 4.94 5.41
N MET A 111 -12.80 6.01 5.58
CA MET A 111 -12.34 7.24 6.21
C MET A 111 -11.99 7.04 7.68
N GLN A 112 -12.91 6.48 8.47
CA GLN A 112 -12.73 6.29 9.91
C GLN A 112 -11.54 5.37 10.22
N ASN A 113 -11.49 4.20 9.59
CA ASN A 113 -10.46 3.20 9.88
C ASN A 113 -9.07 3.72 9.53
N SER A 114 -8.88 4.25 8.32
CA SER A 114 -7.58 4.70 7.85
C SER A 114 -7.08 5.92 8.61
N VAL A 115 -7.95 6.90 8.89
CA VAL A 115 -7.58 8.09 9.69
C VAL A 115 -7.21 7.68 11.12
N THR A 116 -7.98 6.79 11.76
CA THR A 116 -7.70 6.32 13.12
C THR A 116 -6.34 5.62 13.21
N ILE A 117 -6.03 4.74 12.25
CA ILE A 117 -4.72 4.08 12.17
C ILE A 117 -3.59 5.14 12.07
N ASN A 118 -3.71 6.08 11.14
CA ASN A 118 -2.68 7.10 10.90
C ASN A 118 -2.47 8.02 12.12
N LEU A 119 -3.56 8.44 12.77
CA LEU A 119 -3.51 9.23 14.01
C LEU A 119 -2.82 8.47 15.13
N ASN A 120 -3.19 7.20 15.35
CA ASN A 120 -2.59 6.38 16.40
C ASN A 120 -1.09 6.21 16.17
N VAL A 121 -0.66 5.89 14.96
CA VAL A 121 0.76 5.70 14.62
C VAL A 121 1.55 6.97 14.88
N LEU A 122 1.10 8.11 14.35
CA LEU A 122 1.79 9.39 14.48
C LEU A 122 1.85 9.86 15.94
N GLU A 123 0.74 9.78 16.67
CA GLU A 123 0.68 10.24 18.06
C GLU A 123 1.52 9.36 18.98
N GLN A 124 1.43 8.04 18.85
CA GLN A 124 2.25 7.15 19.68
C GLN A 124 3.75 7.29 19.35
N GLN A 125 4.13 7.50 18.08
CA GLN A 125 5.52 7.78 17.73
C GLN A 125 5.99 9.13 18.31
N ARG A 126 5.16 10.16 18.26
CA ARG A 126 5.46 11.46 18.90
C ARG A 126 5.70 11.31 20.39
N LEU A 127 4.83 10.57 21.08
CA LEU A 127 4.97 10.31 22.52
C LEU A 127 6.24 9.50 22.84
N LEU A 128 6.55 8.52 22.00
CA LEU A 128 7.77 7.72 22.15
C LEU A 128 9.02 8.59 21.97
N ASN A 129 9.08 9.45 20.94
CA ASN A 129 10.19 10.38 20.72
C ASN A 129 10.41 11.30 21.93
N ARG A 130 9.35 11.93 22.49
CA ARG A 130 9.43 12.76 23.68
C ARG A 130 10.01 12.03 24.90
N THR A 131 9.75 10.73 25.00
CA THR A 131 10.34 9.91 26.06
C THR A 131 11.86 9.86 25.94
N PHE A 132 12.39 9.79 24.72
CA PHE A 132 13.84 9.77 24.46
C PHE A 132 14.46 11.18 24.48
N ASP A 133 13.70 12.25 24.23
CA ASP A 133 14.18 13.64 24.25
C ASP A 133 14.31 14.23 25.69
N GLY A 134 13.95 13.50 26.73
CA GLY A 134 14.27 13.84 28.12
C GLY A 134 13.12 14.43 28.94
N GLU A 135 11.89 14.25 28.55
CA GLU A 135 10.73 14.67 29.34
C GLU A 135 10.40 13.74 30.54
N LYS A 136 11.12 12.63 30.72
CA LYS A 136 10.94 11.76 31.91
C LYS A 136 11.77 12.25 33.09
N LYS A 137 11.10 12.48 34.21
CA LYS A 137 11.69 12.95 35.46
C LYS A 137 12.81 12.04 36.05
N ASP A 138 12.88 10.78 35.60
CA ASP A 138 13.78 9.76 36.17
C ASP A 138 15.04 9.50 35.32
N TRP A 139 15.21 10.20 34.22
CA TRP A 139 16.40 10.06 33.36
C TRP A 139 17.37 11.20 33.64
N THR A 140 18.53 10.81 34.15
CA THR A 140 19.68 11.71 34.27
C THR A 140 20.46 11.71 32.96
N GLU A 141 21.26 12.74 32.72
CA GLU A 141 22.11 12.85 31.52
C GLU A 141 23.05 11.62 31.37
N ALA A 142 23.35 10.93 32.45
CA ALA A 142 24.22 9.75 32.49
C ALA A 142 23.53 8.42 32.13
N ASN A 143 22.19 8.32 32.28
CA ASN A 143 21.45 7.07 32.02
C ASN A 143 20.43 7.16 30.89
N ARG A 144 20.39 8.29 30.18
CA ARG A 144 19.56 8.51 29.00
C ARG A 144 20.14 7.75 27.82
N PRO A 145 19.35 6.90 27.12
CA PRO A 145 19.81 6.32 25.86
C PRO A 145 20.10 7.45 24.87
N LYS A 146 21.33 7.53 24.38
CA LYS A 146 21.67 8.43 23.27
C LYS A 146 21.37 7.68 21.99
N LEU A 147 20.28 8.07 21.32
CA LEU A 147 19.98 7.60 19.98
C LEU A 147 20.72 8.52 18.98
N ASP A 148 21.44 7.92 18.08
CA ASP A 148 22.11 8.60 16.97
C ASP A 148 21.24 8.62 15.70
N TRP A 149 19.97 8.21 15.82
CA TRP A 149 18.98 8.24 14.76
C TRP A 149 17.62 8.73 15.25
N GLN A 150 16.80 9.18 14.29
CA GLN A 150 15.36 9.41 14.47
C GLN A 150 14.58 8.43 13.60
N THR A 151 13.48 7.90 14.12
CA THR A 151 12.59 7.04 13.35
C THR A 151 12.07 7.76 12.12
N LYS A 152 12.35 7.22 10.93
CA LYS A 152 11.72 7.67 9.68
C LYS A 152 10.40 6.93 9.48
N ILE A 153 9.35 7.66 9.09
CA ILE A 153 8.04 7.06 8.80
C ILE A 153 7.71 7.24 7.32
N PHE A 154 7.54 6.13 6.62
CA PHE A 154 6.98 6.10 5.28
C PHE A 154 5.46 6.09 5.35
N TYR A 155 4.81 6.92 4.52
CA TYR A 155 3.36 6.90 4.31
C TYR A 155 3.02 6.63 2.84
N SER A 156 2.13 5.64 2.62
CA SER A 156 1.62 5.31 1.30
C SER A 156 0.35 6.11 0.99
N GLY A 157 0.50 7.20 0.26
CA GLY A 157 -0.58 7.90 -0.41
C GLY A 157 -1.07 7.16 -1.65
N SER A 158 -1.97 7.77 -2.40
CA SER A 158 -2.60 7.18 -3.60
C SER A 158 -2.83 8.21 -4.69
N ALA A 159 -2.79 7.79 -5.94
CA ALA A 159 -3.21 8.62 -7.08
C ALA A 159 -4.70 8.98 -7.05
N CYS A 160 -5.52 8.31 -6.22
CA CYS A 160 -6.93 8.68 -6.03
C CYS A 160 -7.12 10.04 -5.36
N MET A 161 -6.06 10.64 -4.79
CA MET A 161 -6.11 11.98 -4.21
C MET A 161 -6.07 13.13 -5.24
N TYR A 162 -5.72 12.83 -6.51
CA TYR A 162 -5.71 13.84 -7.55
C TYR A 162 -7.13 14.27 -7.93
N PRO A 163 -7.33 15.56 -8.28
CA PRO A 163 -8.64 16.08 -8.63
C PRO A 163 -9.26 15.36 -9.83
N GLU A 164 -10.57 15.11 -9.77
CA GLU A 164 -11.30 14.48 -10.88
C GLU A 164 -11.18 15.28 -12.18
N HIS A 165 -11.27 16.63 -12.09
CA HIS A 165 -11.20 17.49 -13.28
C HIS A 165 -9.87 17.41 -14.05
N ASN A 166 -8.78 16.97 -13.41
CA ASN A 166 -7.50 16.71 -14.07
C ASN A 166 -7.47 15.37 -14.84
N GLN A 167 -8.50 14.55 -14.69
CA GLN A 167 -8.55 13.15 -15.12
C GLN A 167 -9.72 12.85 -16.08
N LEU A 168 -10.34 13.90 -16.63
CA LEU A 168 -11.47 13.78 -17.56
C LEU A 168 -11.03 13.38 -18.98
N ASP A 169 -9.84 13.81 -19.40
CA ASP A 169 -9.27 13.42 -20.69
C ASP A 169 -8.43 12.15 -20.53
N PRO A 170 -8.86 11.00 -21.13
CA PRO A 170 -8.11 9.76 -21.03
C PRO A 170 -6.74 9.80 -21.71
N ASN A 171 -6.50 10.75 -22.61
CA ASN A 171 -5.24 10.85 -23.35
C ASN A 171 -4.24 11.81 -22.70
N ASN A 172 -4.69 12.70 -21.82
CA ASN A 172 -3.84 13.72 -21.21
C ASN A 172 -4.24 14.02 -19.76
N PRO A 173 -4.24 13.03 -18.85
CA PRO A 173 -4.49 13.27 -17.44
C PRO A 173 -3.31 14.02 -16.81
N ASP A 174 -3.59 15.00 -15.94
CA ASP A 174 -2.57 15.72 -15.17
C ASP A 174 -2.52 15.22 -13.72
N CYS A 175 -1.56 14.36 -13.44
CA CYS A 175 -1.25 13.86 -12.10
C CYS A 175 0.17 14.25 -11.65
N ARG A 176 0.66 15.43 -12.02
CA ARG A 176 1.88 16.00 -11.42
C ARG A 176 1.61 16.31 -9.96
N GLU A 177 2.62 16.23 -9.10
CA GLU A 177 2.44 16.35 -7.65
C GLU A 177 1.79 17.67 -7.24
N GLU A 178 2.12 18.79 -7.89
CA GLU A 178 1.52 20.10 -7.67
C GLU A 178 0.05 20.19 -8.11
N SER A 179 -0.38 19.36 -9.05
CA SER A 179 -1.76 19.38 -9.59
C SER A 179 -2.81 18.80 -8.62
N ALA A 180 -2.37 18.30 -7.47
CA ALA A 180 -3.30 17.85 -6.41
C ALA A 180 -4.15 18.99 -5.81
N TYR A 181 -3.86 20.24 -6.15
CA TYR A 181 -4.61 21.39 -5.66
C TYR A 181 -5.00 22.32 -6.82
N PRO A 182 -6.24 22.89 -6.80
CA PRO A 182 -7.27 22.74 -5.75
C PRO A 182 -7.76 21.29 -5.66
N ALA A 183 -7.99 20.82 -4.42
CA ALA A 183 -8.35 19.44 -4.15
C ALA A 183 -9.80 19.14 -4.58
N ASP A 184 -9.99 18.03 -5.30
CA ASP A 184 -11.28 17.52 -5.74
C ASP A 184 -11.18 16.00 -6.04
N PRO A 185 -10.77 15.18 -5.06
CA PRO A 185 -10.70 13.73 -5.23
C PRO A 185 -12.04 13.11 -5.62
N ASP A 186 -11.96 12.04 -6.43
CA ASP A 186 -13.11 11.33 -7.01
C ASP A 186 -13.83 10.36 -6.03
N SER A 187 -13.35 10.27 -4.79
CA SER A 187 -13.88 9.32 -3.79
C SER A 187 -13.47 9.69 -2.37
N GLU A 188 -14.22 9.22 -1.38
CA GLU A 188 -13.86 9.38 0.03
C GLU A 188 -12.52 8.74 0.38
N TYR A 189 -12.15 7.66 -0.31
CA TYR A 189 -10.79 7.11 -0.23
C TYR A 189 -9.72 8.12 -0.67
N GLY A 190 -9.96 8.85 -1.77
CA GLY A 190 -9.07 9.91 -2.23
C GLY A 190 -8.94 11.06 -1.22
N TRP A 191 -10.06 11.48 -0.64
CA TRP A 191 -10.09 12.50 0.42
C TRP A 191 -9.35 12.06 1.67
N GLU A 192 -9.55 10.82 2.13
CA GLU A 192 -8.80 10.26 3.27
C GLU A 192 -7.30 10.28 3.00
N LYS A 193 -6.88 9.81 1.82
CA LYS A 193 -5.46 9.76 1.45
C LYS A 193 -4.82 11.15 1.42
N LEU A 194 -5.52 12.15 0.90
CA LEU A 194 -5.05 13.53 0.89
C LEU A 194 -5.01 14.13 2.29
N PHE A 195 -6.03 13.90 3.11
CA PHE A 195 -6.04 14.32 4.51
C PHE A 195 -4.88 13.72 5.29
N SER A 196 -4.64 12.43 5.16
CA SER A 196 -3.56 11.74 5.85
C SER A 196 -2.18 12.23 5.38
N GLU A 197 -1.97 12.48 4.08
CA GLU A 197 -0.75 13.13 3.58
C GLU A 197 -0.48 14.45 4.32
N ARG A 198 -1.48 15.31 4.42
CA ARG A 198 -1.37 16.59 5.14
C ARG A 198 -1.11 16.39 6.63
N LEU A 199 -1.69 15.35 7.22
CA LEU A 199 -1.49 15.01 8.63
C LEU A 199 -0.02 14.63 8.89
N TYR A 200 0.58 13.76 8.06
CA TYR A 200 1.99 13.38 8.16
C TYR A 200 2.91 14.62 8.00
N LEU A 201 2.65 15.48 7.02
CA LEU A 201 3.38 16.72 6.84
C LEU A 201 3.25 17.68 8.03
N ALA A 202 2.07 17.75 8.66
CA ALA A 202 1.86 18.57 9.85
C ALA A 202 2.65 18.03 11.05
N TYR A 203 2.63 16.73 11.30
CA TYR A 203 3.42 16.11 12.36
C TYR A 203 4.94 16.26 12.12
N SER A 204 5.38 16.18 10.88
CA SER A 204 6.77 16.46 10.53
C SER A 204 7.17 17.89 10.89
N ARG A 205 6.37 18.89 10.49
CA ARG A 205 6.65 20.31 10.77
C ARG A 205 6.59 20.66 12.26
N ASN A 206 5.58 20.14 12.96
CA ASN A 206 5.28 20.57 14.33
C ASN A 206 6.04 19.75 15.39
N HIS A 207 6.41 18.53 15.05
CA HIS A 207 7.01 17.59 16.02
C HIS A 207 8.34 16.99 15.55
N GLY A 208 8.86 17.44 14.40
CA GLY A 208 10.17 16.99 13.89
C GLY A 208 10.25 15.51 13.50
N ILE A 209 9.10 14.85 13.25
CA ILE A 209 9.11 13.44 12.84
C ILE A 209 9.55 13.35 11.38
N PRO A 210 10.66 12.68 11.06
CA PRO A 210 11.08 12.51 9.68
C PRO A 210 10.09 11.64 8.90
N VAL A 211 9.41 12.21 7.90
CA VAL A 211 8.44 11.49 7.07
C VAL A 211 8.94 11.34 5.63
N ARG A 212 8.46 10.30 4.94
CA ARG A 212 8.63 10.06 3.52
C ARG A 212 7.28 9.71 2.93
N ILE A 213 6.84 10.44 1.93
CA ILE A 213 5.46 10.34 1.41
C ILE A 213 5.51 10.02 -0.08
N ALA A 214 4.88 8.92 -0.46
CA ALA A 214 4.66 8.56 -1.86
C ALA A 214 3.18 8.56 -2.22
N ARG A 215 2.86 8.84 -3.49
CA ARG A 215 1.55 8.64 -4.12
C ARG A 215 1.65 7.48 -5.09
N TYR A 216 1.08 6.34 -4.71
CA TYR A 216 1.15 5.12 -5.52
C TYR A 216 0.16 5.14 -6.68
N HIS A 217 0.64 4.79 -7.88
CA HIS A 217 -0.15 4.66 -9.09
C HIS A 217 -0.30 3.19 -9.48
N ASN A 218 -1.45 2.59 -9.11
CA ASN A 218 -1.93 1.26 -9.53
C ASN A 218 -0.88 0.15 -9.46
N ILE A 219 -0.39 -0.12 -8.26
CA ILE A 219 0.59 -1.19 -8.04
C ILE A 219 -0.07 -2.56 -8.26
N PHE A 220 0.62 -3.46 -8.97
CA PHE A 220 0.16 -4.82 -9.27
C PHE A 220 1.31 -5.83 -9.24
N GLY A 221 0.98 -7.11 -9.14
CA GLY A 221 1.96 -8.19 -9.15
C GLY A 221 1.43 -9.48 -8.51
N PRO A 222 2.27 -10.52 -8.42
CA PRO A 222 1.97 -11.74 -7.67
C PRO A 222 1.71 -11.49 -6.19
N GLU A 223 0.96 -12.38 -5.55
CA GLU A 223 0.59 -12.32 -4.12
C GLU A 223 -0.31 -11.12 -3.77
N GLY A 224 -0.90 -10.46 -4.76
CA GLY A 224 -1.99 -9.51 -4.56
C GLY A 224 -3.36 -10.19 -4.61
N THR A 225 -4.39 -9.55 -4.07
CA THR A 225 -5.78 -10.03 -4.19
C THR A 225 -6.12 -10.18 -5.67
N TRP A 226 -6.56 -11.38 -6.06
CA TRP A 226 -6.82 -11.74 -7.45
C TRP A 226 -8.26 -12.18 -7.71
N GLN A 227 -9.06 -12.39 -6.65
CA GLN A 227 -10.49 -12.75 -6.68
C GLN A 227 -11.21 -12.18 -5.45
N GLY A 228 -12.56 -12.27 -5.42
CA GLY A 228 -13.38 -11.88 -4.26
C GLY A 228 -13.84 -10.41 -4.26
N GLY A 229 -13.77 -9.70 -5.40
CA GLY A 229 -14.35 -8.36 -5.60
C GLY A 229 -13.49 -7.19 -5.12
N ARG A 230 -12.34 -7.44 -4.48
CA ARG A 230 -11.39 -6.40 -4.05
C ARG A 230 -10.15 -6.31 -4.95
N GLU A 231 -10.05 -7.14 -5.97
CA GLU A 231 -8.94 -7.19 -6.90
C GLU A 231 -8.90 -5.96 -7.83
N LYS A 232 -7.69 -5.56 -8.21
CA LYS A 232 -7.47 -4.49 -9.20
C LYS A 232 -7.49 -5.03 -10.62
N ALA A 233 -7.69 -4.14 -11.62
CA ALA A 233 -7.86 -4.50 -13.02
C ALA A 233 -6.82 -5.49 -13.58
N PRO A 234 -5.49 -5.34 -13.35
CA PRO A 234 -4.52 -6.33 -13.85
C PRO A 234 -4.76 -7.74 -13.33
N ALA A 235 -5.06 -7.88 -12.04
CA ALA A 235 -5.32 -9.19 -11.44
C ALA A 235 -6.66 -9.78 -11.92
N ALA A 236 -7.72 -8.97 -11.96
CA ALA A 236 -9.05 -9.38 -12.46
C ALA A 236 -8.97 -9.85 -13.92
N ILE A 237 -8.27 -9.10 -14.79
CA ILE A 237 -8.11 -9.46 -16.20
C ILE A 237 -7.25 -10.71 -16.35
N CYS A 238 -6.12 -10.83 -15.66
CA CYS A 238 -5.31 -12.05 -15.65
C CYS A 238 -6.12 -13.28 -15.23
N ARG A 239 -6.97 -13.14 -14.18
CA ARG A 239 -7.86 -14.21 -13.74
C ARG A 239 -8.88 -14.60 -14.82
N LYS A 240 -9.59 -13.61 -15.37
CA LYS A 240 -10.58 -13.86 -16.44
C LYS A 240 -9.94 -14.56 -17.65
N VAL A 241 -8.75 -14.10 -18.06
CA VAL A 241 -8.00 -14.71 -19.16
C VAL A 241 -7.49 -16.12 -18.78
N ALA A 242 -7.11 -16.36 -17.52
CA ALA A 242 -6.66 -17.69 -17.08
C ALA A 242 -7.77 -18.73 -17.17
N TYR A 243 -8.99 -18.38 -16.75
CA TYR A 243 -10.15 -19.28 -16.83
C TYR A 243 -10.72 -19.43 -18.26
N ALA A 244 -10.58 -18.42 -19.11
CA ALA A 244 -11.11 -18.45 -20.46
C ALA A 244 -10.44 -19.53 -21.34
N GLY A 245 -11.21 -20.10 -22.26
CA GLY A 245 -10.68 -20.91 -23.36
C GLY A 245 -9.92 -20.04 -24.39
N ASN A 246 -9.36 -20.69 -25.42
CA ASN A 246 -8.48 -19.99 -26.38
C ASN A 246 -9.17 -18.90 -27.21
N THR A 247 -10.50 -18.93 -27.35
CA THR A 247 -11.28 -17.98 -28.17
C THR A 247 -12.51 -17.44 -27.45
N ASP A 248 -12.53 -17.53 -26.10
CA ASP A 248 -13.66 -17.11 -25.31
C ASP A 248 -13.78 -15.58 -25.24
N THR A 249 -14.92 -15.15 -24.76
CA THR A 249 -15.23 -13.74 -24.47
C THR A 249 -15.13 -13.49 -22.97
N ILE A 250 -14.49 -12.39 -22.57
CA ILE A 250 -14.49 -11.92 -21.18
C ILE A 250 -15.21 -10.59 -21.05
N GLU A 251 -15.80 -10.34 -19.89
CA GLU A 251 -16.47 -9.08 -19.57
C GLU A 251 -15.46 -8.00 -19.21
N VAL A 252 -15.69 -6.80 -19.77
CA VAL A 252 -14.93 -5.56 -19.51
C VAL A 252 -15.92 -4.48 -19.07
N TRP A 253 -15.66 -3.83 -17.96
CA TRP A 253 -16.52 -2.74 -17.48
C TRP A 253 -16.37 -1.48 -18.34
N GLY A 254 -17.50 -0.90 -18.72
CA GLY A 254 -17.61 0.28 -19.57
C GLY A 254 -17.19 0.01 -21.02
N ASP A 255 -16.74 1.05 -21.71
CA ASP A 255 -16.25 0.97 -23.08
C ASP A 255 -14.81 0.42 -23.21
N GLY A 256 -14.11 0.27 -22.07
CA GLY A 256 -12.73 -0.18 -22.03
C GLY A 256 -11.70 0.86 -22.50
N GLU A 257 -12.13 2.10 -22.81
CA GLU A 257 -11.27 3.19 -23.31
C GLU A 257 -10.73 4.09 -22.17
N GLN A 258 -11.13 3.86 -20.92
CA GLN A 258 -10.51 4.50 -19.78
C GLN A 258 -9.03 4.07 -19.67
N THR A 259 -8.16 5.06 -19.43
CA THR A 259 -6.71 4.83 -19.42
C THR A 259 -6.13 4.77 -18.01
N ARG A 260 -5.16 3.90 -17.81
CA ARG A 260 -4.39 3.75 -16.57
C ARG A 260 -2.95 3.41 -16.90
N SER A 261 -2.06 3.77 -15.99
CA SER A 261 -0.73 3.15 -15.90
C SER A 261 -0.67 2.21 -14.71
N PHE A 262 0.18 1.20 -14.80
CA PHE A 262 0.31 0.15 -13.78
C PHE A 262 1.80 -0.09 -13.50
N LEU A 263 2.19 -0.03 -12.23
CA LEU A 263 3.56 -0.26 -11.80
C LEU A 263 3.70 -1.65 -11.16
N TYR A 264 4.68 -2.42 -11.61
CA TYR A 264 4.96 -3.73 -11.03
C TYR A 264 5.51 -3.61 -9.63
N ILE A 265 5.18 -4.59 -8.78
CA ILE A 265 5.45 -4.55 -7.32
C ILE A 265 6.93 -4.36 -6.99
N ASP A 266 7.86 -5.04 -7.67
CA ASP A 266 9.29 -4.94 -7.38
C ASP A 266 9.82 -3.52 -7.62
N GLU A 267 9.33 -2.84 -8.66
CA GLU A 267 9.64 -1.44 -8.95
C GLU A 267 9.10 -0.50 -7.88
N CYS A 268 7.88 -0.74 -7.41
CA CYS A 268 7.28 0.01 -6.31
C CYS A 268 8.11 -0.11 -5.03
N ILE A 269 8.55 -1.33 -4.70
CA ILE A 269 9.38 -1.58 -3.51
C ILE A 269 10.73 -0.91 -3.64
N GLU A 270 11.38 -0.97 -4.81
CA GLU A 270 12.66 -0.29 -5.07
C GLU A 270 12.55 1.23 -4.92
N ALA A 271 11.55 1.86 -5.57
CA ALA A 271 11.32 3.30 -5.46
C ALA A 271 11.04 3.73 -4.01
N THR A 272 10.23 2.94 -3.29
CA THR A 272 9.92 3.19 -1.88
C THR A 272 11.19 3.14 -1.02
N ARG A 273 12.07 2.17 -1.25
CA ARG A 273 13.35 2.08 -0.52
C ARG A 273 14.25 3.27 -0.82
N ARG A 274 14.37 3.69 -2.08
CA ARG A 274 15.15 4.89 -2.45
C ARG A 274 14.61 6.15 -1.79
N LEU A 275 13.28 6.31 -1.74
CA LEU A 275 12.67 7.43 -1.04
C LEU A 275 12.99 7.39 0.47
N MET A 276 12.90 6.23 1.09
CA MET A 276 13.22 6.05 2.52
C MET A 276 14.69 6.35 2.84
N ASP A 277 15.61 5.97 1.98
CA ASP A 277 17.04 6.22 2.17
C ASP A 277 17.43 7.69 1.89
N SER A 278 16.59 8.44 1.14
CA SER A 278 16.84 9.85 0.81
C SER A 278 16.47 10.81 1.94
N ASP A 279 16.79 12.10 1.74
CA ASP A 279 16.30 13.19 2.60
C ASP A 279 15.06 13.88 2.03
N PHE A 280 14.57 13.44 0.87
CA PHE A 280 13.39 14.02 0.25
C PHE A 280 12.11 13.58 0.96
N ILE A 281 11.34 14.54 1.47
CA ILE A 281 10.11 14.28 2.24
C ILE A 281 9.01 13.74 1.32
N GLY A 282 8.92 14.21 0.09
CA GLY A 282 7.76 14.04 -0.77
C GLY A 282 6.73 15.17 -0.59
N PRO A 283 5.49 15.02 -1.03
CA PRO A 283 4.99 13.82 -1.75
C PRO A 283 5.66 13.63 -3.11
N VAL A 284 5.74 12.38 -3.55
CA VAL A 284 6.26 12.02 -4.86
C VAL A 284 5.47 10.86 -5.46
N ASN A 285 5.20 10.92 -6.76
CA ASN A 285 4.59 9.82 -7.48
C ASN A 285 5.53 8.62 -7.55
N ILE A 286 4.98 7.43 -7.28
CA ILE A 286 5.62 6.15 -7.56
C ILE A 286 4.67 5.39 -8.47
N GLY A 287 4.98 5.38 -9.76
CA GLY A 287 4.13 4.84 -10.81
C GLY A 287 4.89 4.58 -12.10
N SER A 288 4.19 4.04 -13.08
CA SER A 288 4.64 3.90 -14.47
C SER A 288 4.00 4.98 -15.33
N GLU A 289 4.70 5.46 -16.35
CA GLU A 289 4.16 6.35 -17.38
C GLU A 289 3.63 5.58 -18.62
N GLU A 290 3.77 4.23 -18.62
CA GLU A 290 3.22 3.37 -19.67
C GLU A 290 1.69 3.29 -19.52
N MET A 291 1.02 4.27 -20.15
CA MET A 291 -0.44 4.41 -20.10
C MET A 291 -1.11 3.51 -21.13
N VAL A 292 -2.08 2.72 -20.72
CA VAL A 292 -2.86 1.83 -21.58
C VAL A 292 -4.36 1.96 -21.31
N THR A 293 -5.17 1.68 -22.33
CA THR A 293 -6.62 1.47 -22.12
C THR A 293 -6.86 0.11 -21.44
N ILE A 294 -8.03 -0.07 -20.83
CA ILE A 294 -8.40 -1.38 -20.28
C ILE A 294 -8.52 -2.41 -21.43
N ASN A 295 -8.96 -2.00 -22.61
CA ASN A 295 -8.96 -2.86 -23.79
C ASN A 295 -7.55 -3.35 -24.15
N GLN A 296 -6.55 -2.47 -24.14
CA GLN A 296 -5.14 -2.82 -24.37
C GLN A 296 -4.57 -3.71 -23.25
N LEU A 297 -4.99 -3.51 -22.01
CA LEU A 297 -4.59 -4.39 -20.90
C LEU A 297 -5.12 -5.82 -21.10
N VAL A 298 -6.36 -5.98 -21.58
CA VAL A 298 -6.91 -7.30 -21.98
C VAL A 298 -6.08 -7.92 -23.11
N ASP A 299 -5.75 -7.15 -24.13
CA ASP A 299 -4.95 -7.64 -25.26
C ASP A 299 -3.55 -8.08 -24.82
N THR A 300 -2.94 -7.34 -23.89
CA THR A 300 -1.64 -7.69 -23.30
C THR A 300 -1.72 -9.00 -22.52
N ALA A 301 -2.74 -9.16 -21.68
CA ALA A 301 -2.92 -10.41 -20.91
C ALA A 301 -3.23 -11.62 -21.85
N ALA A 302 -4.05 -11.41 -22.88
CA ALA A 302 -4.37 -12.42 -23.89
C ALA A 302 -3.12 -12.84 -24.67
N LYS A 303 -2.29 -11.87 -25.09
CA LYS A 303 -1.00 -12.11 -25.77
C LYS A 303 -0.07 -12.95 -24.90
N VAL A 304 0.09 -12.58 -23.64
CA VAL A 304 0.89 -13.31 -22.66
C VAL A 304 0.40 -14.74 -22.48
N ALA A 305 -0.93 -14.94 -22.43
CA ALA A 305 -1.54 -16.27 -22.31
C ALA A 305 -1.50 -17.09 -23.59
N GLY A 306 -1.16 -16.51 -24.75
CA GLY A 306 -1.23 -17.14 -26.07
C GLY A 306 -2.67 -17.41 -26.53
N LYS A 307 -3.64 -16.59 -26.09
CA LYS A 307 -5.07 -16.75 -26.35
C LYS A 307 -5.60 -15.62 -27.26
N LYS A 308 -6.74 -15.86 -27.93
CA LYS A 308 -7.46 -14.87 -28.72
C LYS A 308 -8.79 -14.51 -28.03
N ILE A 309 -8.69 -13.63 -27.04
CA ILE A 309 -9.83 -13.26 -26.19
C ILE A 309 -10.68 -12.17 -26.89
N GLN A 310 -11.99 -12.35 -26.87
CA GLN A 310 -12.98 -11.33 -27.25
C GLN A 310 -13.42 -10.55 -26.00
N LYS A 311 -13.87 -9.31 -26.19
CA LYS A 311 -14.30 -8.41 -25.14
C LYS A 311 -15.80 -8.19 -25.23
N ASN A 312 -16.52 -8.40 -24.12
CA ASN A 312 -17.92 -8.03 -23.96
C ASN A 312 -17.98 -6.85 -22.99
N HIS A 313 -18.34 -5.67 -23.50
CA HIS A 313 -18.43 -4.47 -22.70
C HIS A 313 -19.75 -4.46 -21.93
N ILE A 314 -19.70 -4.32 -20.60
CA ILE A 314 -20.85 -4.29 -19.72
C ILE A 314 -20.79 -3.07 -18.79
N ASP A 315 -21.92 -2.67 -18.23
CA ASP A 315 -21.95 -1.60 -17.23
C ASP A 315 -21.17 -1.99 -15.96
N GLY A 316 -20.53 -1.00 -15.34
CA GLY A 316 -19.77 -1.20 -14.12
C GLY A 316 -19.07 0.08 -13.62
N PRO A 317 -18.51 0.07 -12.40
CA PRO A 317 -17.83 1.23 -11.86
C PRO A 317 -16.52 1.53 -12.61
N LEU A 318 -16.41 2.71 -13.20
CA LEU A 318 -15.29 3.11 -14.06
C LEU A 318 -14.22 3.94 -13.33
N GLY A 319 -14.62 4.73 -12.33
CA GLY A 319 -13.80 5.79 -11.77
C GLY A 319 -13.50 6.88 -12.84
N VAL A 320 -12.38 7.56 -12.70
CA VAL A 320 -11.96 8.62 -13.65
C VAL A 320 -11.63 8.08 -15.04
N ARG A 321 -11.74 8.93 -16.08
CA ARG A 321 -11.47 8.55 -17.48
C ARG A 321 -10.00 8.29 -17.75
N GLY A 322 -9.08 9.07 -17.18
CA GLY A 322 -7.64 8.92 -17.39
C GLY A 322 -6.86 9.10 -16.09
N ARG A 323 -5.89 8.23 -15.85
CA ARG A 323 -4.94 8.36 -14.73
C ARG A 323 -3.59 7.81 -15.12
N ASN A 324 -2.57 8.68 -15.09
CA ASN A 324 -1.20 8.32 -15.42
C ASN A 324 -0.24 8.91 -14.38
N SER A 325 0.84 8.21 -14.07
CA SER A 325 1.91 8.82 -13.28
C SER A 325 2.67 9.84 -14.11
N ASN A 326 3.12 10.92 -13.48
CA ASN A 326 4.21 11.74 -13.99
C ASN A 326 5.42 11.48 -13.10
N ASN A 327 6.53 11.07 -13.69
CA ASN A 327 7.72 10.65 -12.98
C ASN A 327 8.85 11.70 -13.00
N ASP A 328 8.60 12.93 -13.46
CA ASP A 328 9.65 13.96 -13.54
C ASP A 328 10.26 14.26 -12.18
N LEU A 329 9.43 14.39 -11.13
CA LEU A 329 9.91 14.70 -9.79
C LEU A 329 10.72 13.56 -9.18
N ILE A 330 10.31 12.31 -9.33
CA ILE A 330 11.07 11.18 -8.78
C ILE A 330 12.41 10.98 -9.50
N ARG A 331 12.45 11.21 -10.82
CA ARG A 331 13.71 11.23 -11.59
C ARG A 331 14.67 12.31 -11.08
N GLU A 332 14.14 13.52 -10.87
CA GLU A 332 14.92 14.66 -10.36
C GLU A 332 15.45 14.41 -8.94
N LYS A 333 14.61 13.96 -8.05
CA LYS A 333 14.93 13.87 -6.59
C LYS A 333 15.66 12.59 -6.21
N LEU A 334 15.34 11.46 -6.87
CA LEU A 334 15.84 10.15 -6.47
C LEU A 334 16.68 9.46 -7.56
N GLY A 335 16.79 10.04 -8.76
CA GLY A 335 17.51 9.43 -9.89
C GLY A 335 16.94 8.07 -10.26
N TRP A 336 15.62 7.87 -10.06
CA TRP A 336 14.96 6.60 -10.33
C TRP A 336 13.87 6.75 -11.39
N ASP A 337 13.75 5.73 -12.20
CA ASP A 337 12.60 5.47 -13.07
C ASP A 337 12.34 3.96 -13.12
N TYR A 338 11.13 3.56 -13.52
CA TYR A 338 10.82 2.14 -13.71
C TYR A 338 11.51 1.60 -14.95
N GLU A 339 11.90 0.33 -14.90
CA GLU A 339 12.58 -0.36 -16.01
C GLU A 339 11.68 -1.48 -16.59
N GLN A 340 10.83 -2.08 -15.78
CA GLN A 340 10.02 -3.22 -16.18
C GLN A 340 8.77 -2.77 -16.94
N SER A 341 8.59 -3.27 -18.18
CA SER A 341 7.41 -3.03 -19.00
C SER A 341 6.14 -3.63 -18.39
N LEU A 342 4.98 -3.08 -18.76
CA LEU A 342 3.67 -3.63 -18.36
C LEU A 342 3.53 -5.09 -18.82
N GLU A 343 3.92 -5.43 -20.04
CA GLU A 343 3.81 -6.81 -20.57
C GLU A 343 4.60 -7.81 -19.73
N GLU A 344 5.80 -7.45 -19.29
CA GLU A 344 6.61 -8.32 -18.44
C GLU A 344 5.99 -8.49 -17.04
N GLY A 345 5.50 -7.42 -16.45
CA GLY A 345 4.78 -7.47 -15.18
C GLY A 345 3.50 -8.31 -15.27
N ILE A 346 2.73 -8.14 -16.34
CA ILE A 346 1.54 -8.96 -16.62
C ILE A 346 1.90 -10.43 -16.80
N ARG A 347 3.01 -10.77 -17.47
CA ARG A 347 3.48 -12.14 -17.62
C ARG A 347 3.70 -12.81 -16.25
N LYS A 348 4.46 -12.19 -15.37
CA LYS A 348 4.75 -12.72 -14.03
C LYS A 348 3.46 -12.86 -13.20
N THR A 349 2.57 -11.87 -13.28
CA THR A 349 1.29 -11.87 -12.57
C THR A 349 0.34 -12.95 -13.11
N TYR A 350 0.26 -13.10 -14.44
CA TYR A 350 -0.56 -14.10 -15.08
C TYR A 350 -0.11 -15.52 -14.76
N GLU A 351 1.20 -15.78 -14.82
CA GLU A 351 1.76 -17.10 -14.48
C GLU A 351 1.44 -17.48 -13.04
N TRP A 352 1.57 -16.52 -12.10
CA TRP A 352 1.22 -16.73 -10.70
C TRP A 352 -0.29 -16.98 -10.53
N ILE A 353 -1.16 -16.14 -11.12
CA ILE A 353 -2.62 -16.32 -11.04
C ILE A 353 -3.03 -17.66 -11.68
N LYS A 354 -2.49 -18.01 -12.83
CA LYS A 354 -2.75 -19.29 -13.47
C LYS A 354 -2.40 -20.47 -12.57
N TYR A 355 -1.31 -20.38 -11.81
CA TYR A 355 -0.97 -21.39 -10.82
C TYR A 355 -2.02 -21.44 -9.68
N GLN A 356 -2.53 -20.29 -9.22
CA GLN A 356 -3.57 -20.24 -8.20
C GLN A 356 -4.89 -20.85 -8.69
N THR A 357 -5.29 -20.60 -9.95
CA THR A 357 -6.55 -21.16 -10.51
C THR A 357 -6.57 -22.68 -10.56
N VAL A 358 -5.42 -23.33 -10.57
CA VAL A 358 -5.31 -24.80 -10.50
C VAL A 358 -5.44 -25.32 -9.06
N ARG A 359 -5.00 -24.53 -8.08
CA ARG A 359 -5.03 -24.91 -6.65
C ARG A 359 -6.38 -24.60 -5.99
N GLU A 360 -7.00 -23.53 -6.40
CA GLU A 360 -8.31 -23.07 -5.93
C GLU A 360 -9.26 -23.00 -7.14
N PRO A 361 -9.96 -24.08 -7.49
CA PRO A 361 -10.96 -24.03 -8.55
C PRO A 361 -12.03 -22.98 -8.19
N PHE A 362 -12.45 -22.25 -9.23
CA PHE A 362 -13.41 -21.15 -9.18
C PHE A 362 -14.52 -21.38 -8.15
N MET A 363 -14.57 -20.58 -7.12
CA MET A 363 -15.78 -20.44 -6.33
C MET A 363 -16.64 -19.41 -7.07
N ASP A 364 -17.85 -19.80 -7.48
CA ASP A 364 -18.87 -18.89 -7.98
C ASP A 364 -18.89 -17.63 -7.11
N GLU A 365 -19.11 -16.46 -7.75
CA GLU A 365 -19.13 -15.18 -7.04
C GLU A 365 -19.87 -15.33 -5.72
N PRO A 366 -19.28 -14.88 -4.60
CA PRO A 366 -19.96 -14.97 -3.33
C PRO A 366 -21.27 -14.18 -3.46
N THR A 367 -22.39 -14.86 -3.51
CA THR A 367 -23.65 -14.30 -3.08
C THR A 367 -23.36 -13.68 -1.72
N PHE A 368 -23.53 -12.37 -1.60
CA PHE A 368 -23.36 -11.64 -0.35
C PHE A 368 -24.12 -12.39 0.74
N VAL A 369 -23.40 -13.05 1.63
CA VAL A 369 -23.99 -13.60 2.85
C VAL A 369 -24.06 -12.41 3.80
N GLU A 370 -25.26 -11.86 3.94
CA GLU A 370 -25.59 -10.97 5.06
C GLU A 370 -25.22 -11.71 6.35
N TYR A 371 -24.18 -11.24 7.03
CA TYR A 371 -23.97 -11.61 8.42
C TYR A 371 -25.01 -10.84 9.25
N GLU A 372 -26.12 -11.49 9.55
CA GLU A 372 -27.00 -11.04 10.63
C GLU A 372 -26.17 -10.93 11.92
N LEU A 373 -25.95 -9.69 12.36
CA LEU A 373 -25.49 -9.39 13.71
C LEU A 373 -26.63 -9.85 14.65
N THR A 374 -26.55 -11.07 15.13
CA THR A 374 -27.35 -11.47 16.30
C THR A 374 -26.84 -10.67 17.47
N ALA A 375 -27.61 -9.65 17.85
CA ALA A 375 -27.50 -8.99 19.12
C ALA A 375 -27.65 -10.04 20.23
N ALA A 376 -26.53 -10.39 20.87
CA ALA A 376 -26.56 -11.06 22.17
C ALA A 376 -26.60 -9.97 23.23
N GLY A 377 -27.66 -10.03 24.07
CA GLY A 377 -28.03 -9.12 25.13
C GLY A 377 -27.06 -9.02 26.32
#